data_ae051f9fc618d5a7f60c28fc85587e26
#
_entry.id   ae051f9fc618d5a7f60c28fc85587e26
#
_cell.length_a   1.000
_cell.length_b   1.000
_cell.length_c   1.000
_cell.angle_alpha   90.00
_cell.angle_beta   90.00
_cell.angle_gamma   90.00
#
_symmetry.space_group_name_H-M   'P 1'
#
loop_
_entity.id
_entity.type
_entity.pdbx_description
1 polymer ?
#
loop_
_entity_poly.entity_id
_entity_poly.type
_entity_poly.pdbx_seq_one_letter_code
_entity_poly.pdbx_strand_id
1 'polypeptide(L)'
;MPRDKALSHKKIIRAATEEFAEYGYEKASMRRIGKRCGLTAAALYRHFDSKEAMFDALVKPALEDLKEWINEHVSRSEEAVRACKDLPCGKEAWGIWDSTEIDMMRELIYPRMEEYAMLINRARGSRYENFLDDFVEDQMKMMMPQFEDRHQSV
;
A
#
# COMPACT_ATOMS: atom_id res chain seq x y z
N MET A 1 -12.62 -30.29 -8.25
CA MET A 1 -11.15 -30.31 -8.39
C MET A 1 -10.60 -28.96 -7.96
N PRO A 2 -10.08 -28.83 -6.71
CA PRO A 2 -9.64 -27.54 -6.17
C PRO A 2 -8.36 -26.98 -6.82
N ARG A 3 -7.52 -27.84 -7.40
CA ARG A 3 -6.21 -27.48 -7.96
C ARG A 3 -6.26 -26.55 -9.18
N ASP A 4 -7.25 -26.73 -10.06
CA ASP A 4 -7.39 -25.92 -11.27
C ASP A 4 -7.82 -24.46 -11.00
N LYS A 5 -8.64 -24.24 -9.96
CA LYS A 5 -9.15 -22.91 -9.63
C LYS A 5 -8.05 -22.00 -9.06
N ALA A 6 -7.20 -22.53 -8.18
CA ALA A 6 -6.07 -21.80 -7.61
C ALA A 6 -4.98 -21.50 -8.66
N LEU A 7 -4.70 -22.43 -9.55
CA LEU A 7 -3.74 -22.25 -10.64
C LEU A 7 -4.23 -21.21 -11.65
N SER A 8 -5.52 -21.23 -11.97
CA SER A 8 -6.16 -20.24 -12.82
C SER A 8 -6.12 -18.84 -12.20
N HIS A 9 -6.40 -18.73 -10.90
CA HIS A 9 -6.34 -17.46 -10.17
C HIS A 9 -4.93 -16.83 -10.21
N LYS A 10 -3.88 -17.61 -9.92
CA LYS A 10 -2.48 -17.12 -10.02
C LYS A 10 -2.12 -16.64 -11.42
N LYS A 11 -2.55 -17.33 -12.47
CA LYS A 11 -2.33 -16.90 -13.86
C LYS A 11 -3.04 -15.59 -14.19
N ILE A 12 -4.26 -15.41 -13.70
CA ILE A 12 -5.03 -14.18 -13.90
C ILE A 12 -4.35 -13.02 -13.18
N ILE A 13 -3.99 -13.19 -11.90
CA ILE A 13 -3.31 -12.16 -11.11
C ILE A 13 -2.01 -11.72 -11.81
N ARG A 14 -1.16 -12.66 -12.23
CA ARG A 14 0.07 -12.33 -12.94
C ARG A 14 -0.18 -11.56 -14.24
N ALA A 15 -1.12 -12.00 -15.06
CA ALA A 15 -1.47 -11.31 -16.30
C ALA A 15 -2.05 -9.92 -16.06
N ALA A 16 -2.79 -9.73 -14.98
CA ALA A 16 -3.32 -8.44 -14.56
C ALA A 16 -2.20 -7.52 -14.07
N THR A 17 -1.28 -8.01 -13.24
CA THR A 17 -0.09 -7.26 -12.79
C THR A 17 0.71 -6.75 -14.00
N GLU A 18 1.03 -7.62 -14.96
CA GLU A 18 1.76 -7.24 -16.18
C GLU A 18 1.02 -6.17 -17.00
N GLU A 19 -0.29 -6.31 -17.15
CA GLU A 19 -1.12 -5.35 -17.90
C GLU A 19 -1.18 -3.98 -17.21
N PHE A 20 -1.44 -3.95 -15.90
CA PHE A 20 -1.51 -2.69 -15.16
C PHE A 20 -0.14 -2.02 -15.03
N ALA A 21 0.94 -2.78 -14.87
CA ALA A 21 2.30 -2.24 -14.85
C ALA A 21 2.69 -1.59 -16.19
N GLU A 22 2.29 -2.22 -17.31
CA GLU A 22 2.62 -1.74 -18.66
C GLU A 22 1.79 -0.52 -19.07
N TYR A 23 0.47 -0.56 -18.87
CA TYR A 23 -0.46 0.45 -19.41
C TYR A 23 -1.07 1.40 -18.38
N GLY A 24 -0.92 1.12 -17.09
CA GLY A 24 -1.64 1.79 -16.02
C GLY A 24 -3.11 1.38 -15.96
N TYR A 25 -3.78 1.71 -14.84
CA TYR A 25 -5.18 1.35 -14.64
C TYR A 25 -6.09 1.90 -15.75
N GLU A 26 -5.98 3.18 -16.08
CA GLU A 26 -6.87 3.84 -17.05
C GLU A 26 -6.90 3.12 -18.39
N LYS A 27 -5.75 2.77 -18.94
CA LYS A 27 -5.57 2.17 -20.27
C LYS A 27 -5.57 0.64 -20.26
N ALA A 28 -5.53 0.00 -19.10
CA ALA A 28 -5.57 -1.46 -18.98
C ALA A 28 -6.89 -2.04 -19.47
N SER A 29 -6.84 -3.23 -20.08
CA SER A 29 -7.97 -3.87 -20.73
C SER A 29 -8.18 -5.31 -20.27
N MET A 30 -9.38 -5.61 -19.75
CA MET A 30 -9.80 -6.97 -19.39
C MET A 30 -9.64 -7.96 -20.55
N ARG A 31 -9.83 -7.49 -21.80
CA ARG A 31 -9.63 -8.33 -22.98
C ARG A 31 -8.15 -8.70 -23.19
N ARG A 32 -7.23 -7.76 -22.98
CA ARG A 32 -5.78 -8.04 -23.07
C ARG A 32 -5.31 -8.94 -21.94
N ILE A 33 -5.79 -8.71 -20.70
CA ILE A 33 -5.53 -9.59 -19.55
C ILE A 33 -5.99 -11.02 -19.88
N GLY A 34 -7.21 -11.19 -20.36
CA GLY A 34 -7.72 -12.49 -20.78
C GLY A 34 -6.81 -13.18 -21.80
N LYS A 35 -6.42 -12.44 -22.85
CA LYS A 35 -5.50 -12.96 -23.88
C LYS A 35 -4.16 -13.42 -23.30
N ARG A 36 -3.58 -12.66 -22.33
CA ARG A 36 -2.30 -13.00 -21.66
C ARG A 36 -2.41 -14.32 -20.86
N CYS A 37 -3.53 -14.57 -20.20
CA CYS A 37 -3.71 -15.79 -19.38
C CYS A 37 -4.48 -16.92 -20.11
N GLY A 38 -4.77 -16.76 -21.39
CA GLY A 38 -5.47 -17.79 -22.19
C GLY A 38 -6.96 -17.90 -21.91
N LEU A 39 -7.60 -16.82 -21.41
CA LEU A 39 -9.01 -16.75 -21.09
C LEU A 39 -9.73 -15.70 -21.94
N THR A 40 -11.05 -15.82 -22.04
CA THR A 40 -11.90 -14.77 -22.59
C THR A 40 -12.16 -13.69 -21.54
N ALA A 41 -12.49 -12.47 -21.95
CA ALA A 41 -12.93 -11.43 -21.03
C ALA A 41 -14.14 -11.87 -20.20
N ALA A 42 -15.10 -12.56 -20.81
CA ALA A 42 -16.26 -13.11 -20.11
C ALA A 42 -15.88 -14.15 -19.04
N ALA A 43 -14.81 -14.92 -19.26
CA ALA A 43 -14.29 -15.84 -18.24
C ALA A 43 -13.64 -15.09 -17.08
N LEU A 44 -12.96 -13.96 -17.33
CA LEU A 44 -12.39 -13.10 -16.28
C LEU A 44 -13.48 -12.48 -15.40
N TYR A 45 -14.59 -12.02 -16.01
CA TYR A 45 -15.71 -11.44 -15.25
C TYR A 45 -16.44 -12.45 -14.33
N ARG A 46 -16.16 -13.75 -14.46
CA ARG A 46 -16.58 -14.75 -13.47
C ARG A 46 -15.67 -14.83 -12.23
N HIS A 47 -14.47 -14.27 -12.32
CA HIS A 47 -13.50 -14.22 -11.22
C HIS A 47 -13.46 -12.84 -10.56
N PHE A 48 -13.69 -11.78 -11.33
CA PHE A 48 -13.63 -10.39 -10.86
C PHE A 48 -14.80 -9.62 -11.51
N ASP A 49 -15.64 -9.02 -10.70
CA ASP A 49 -16.84 -8.31 -11.14
C ASP A 49 -16.55 -7.10 -12.03
N SER A 50 -15.34 -6.52 -11.90
CA SER A 50 -14.92 -5.34 -12.65
C SER A 50 -13.39 -5.27 -12.79
N LYS A 51 -12.91 -4.36 -13.64
CA LYS A 51 -11.49 -3.97 -13.70
C LYS A 51 -11.02 -3.39 -12.35
N GLU A 52 -11.88 -2.62 -11.68
CA GLU A 52 -11.64 -2.07 -10.34
C GLU A 52 -11.43 -3.19 -9.32
N ALA A 53 -12.34 -4.17 -9.24
CA ALA A 53 -12.24 -5.30 -8.33
C ALA A 53 -10.96 -6.12 -8.58
N MET A 54 -10.51 -6.21 -9.82
CA MET A 54 -9.25 -6.87 -10.17
C MET A 54 -8.03 -6.07 -9.69
N PHE A 55 -8.04 -4.75 -9.87
CA PHE A 55 -6.98 -3.87 -9.40
C PHE A 55 -6.91 -3.86 -7.87
N ASP A 56 -8.08 -3.79 -7.21
CA ASP A 56 -8.19 -3.92 -5.75
C ASP A 56 -7.52 -5.19 -5.23
N ALA A 57 -7.81 -6.33 -5.86
CA ALA A 57 -7.24 -7.60 -5.44
C ALA A 57 -5.71 -7.66 -5.55
N LEU A 58 -5.12 -6.83 -6.43
CA LEU A 58 -3.66 -6.72 -6.55
C LEU A 58 -3.05 -5.83 -5.45
N VAL A 59 -3.66 -4.67 -5.17
CA VAL A 59 -3.06 -3.68 -4.28
C VAL A 59 -3.49 -3.82 -2.82
N LYS A 60 -4.63 -4.47 -2.57
CA LYS A 60 -5.21 -4.66 -1.23
C LYS A 60 -4.24 -5.28 -0.21
N PRO A 61 -3.47 -6.35 -0.55
CA PRO A 61 -2.52 -6.91 0.39
C PRO A 61 -1.47 -5.90 0.88
N ALA A 62 -0.95 -5.05 -0.02
CA ALA A 62 0.00 -4.00 0.36
C ALA A 62 -0.62 -2.93 1.25
N LEU A 63 -1.89 -2.60 1.01
CA LEU A 63 -2.63 -1.64 1.85
C LEU A 63 -2.97 -2.21 3.24
N GLU A 64 -3.24 -3.51 3.33
CA GLU A 64 -3.48 -4.19 4.61
C GLU A 64 -2.18 -4.24 5.42
N ASP A 65 -1.06 -4.65 4.82
CA ASP A 65 0.26 -4.65 5.46
C ASP A 65 0.66 -3.23 5.91
N LEU A 66 0.37 -2.19 5.10
CA LEU A 66 0.63 -0.79 5.46
C LEU A 66 -0.16 -0.36 6.70
N LYS A 67 -1.44 -0.68 6.76
CA LYS A 67 -2.30 -0.36 7.92
C LYS A 67 -1.81 -1.05 9.19
N GLU A 68 -1.45 -2.32 9.09
CA GLU A 68 -0.94 -3.09 10.22
C GLU A 68 0.38 -2.50 10.72
N TRP A 69 1.29 -2.22 9.80
CA TRP A 69 2.57 -1.60 10.12
C TRP A 69 2.42 -0.23 10.80
N ILE A 70 1.54 0.64 10.29
CA ILE A 70 1.27 1.95 10.89
C ILE A 70 0.73 1.78 12.32
N ASN A 71 -0.25 0.91 12.53
CA ASN A 71 -0.85 0.69 13.85
C ASN A 71 0.19 0.22 14.88
N GLU A 72 1.08 -0.68 14.49
CA GLU A 72 2.16 -1.16 15.35
C GLU A 72 3.19 -0.06 15.68
N HIS A 73 3.59 0.72 14.67
CA HIS A 73 4.65 1.72 14.84
C HIS A 73 4.16 3.02 15.47
N VAL A 74 2.91 3.42 15.26
CA VAL A 74 2.30 4.55 15.98
C VAL A 74 2.27 4.27 17.48
N SER A 75 1.85 3.09 17.88
CA SER A 75 1.83 2.71 19.31
C SER A 75 3.23 2.73 19.92
N ARG A 76 4.25 2.25 19.22
CA ARG A 76 5.66 2.28 19.67
C ARG A 76 6.20 3.71 19.75
N SER A 77 5.87 4.57 18.77
CA SER A 77 6.33 5.96 18.76
C SER A 77 5.70 6.76 19.89
N GLU A 78 4.43 6.54 20.23
CA GLU A 78 3.78 7.16 21.39
C GLU A 78 4.44 6.76 22.72
N GLU A 79 4.79 5.49 22.88
CA GLU A 79 5.51 5.01 24.06
C GLU A 79 6.92 5.61 24.14
N ALA A 80 7.64 5.66 23.01
CA ALA A 80 8.97 6.26 22.94
C ALA A 80 8.92 7.78 23.21
N VAL A 81 7.95 8.50 22.68
CA VAL A 81 7.72 9.92 22.95
C VAL A 81 7.39 10.16 24.42
N ARG A 82 6.59 9.32 25.04
CA ARG A 82 6.29 9.40 26.48
C ARG A 82 7.53 9.13 27.33
N ALA A 83 8.35 8.15 26.94
CA ALA A 83 9.61 7.83 27.65
C ALA A 83 10.67 8.95 27.51
N CYS A 84 10.63 9.70 26.41
CA CYS A 84 11.55 10.80 26.14
C CYS A 84 11.12 12.16 26.69
N LYS A 85 10.00 12.26 27.42
CA LYS A 85 9.52 13.53 27.99
C LYS A 85 10.53 14.24 28.91
N ASP A 86 11.42 13.48 29.54
CA ASP A 86 12.43 13.97 30.48
C ASP A 86 13.85 14.03 29.87
N LEU A 87 14.01 13.67 28.59
CA LEU A 87 15.30 13.73 27.90
C LEU A 87 15.42 15.04 27.11
N PRO A 88 16.60 15.74 27.18
CA PRO A 88 16.83 16.89 26.32
C PRO A 88 16.71 16.46 24.86
N CYS A 89 15.94 17.23 24.08
CA CYS A 89 15.73 17.01 22.66
C CYS A 89 17.10 16.92 21.94
N GLY A 90 17.59 15.73 21.67
CA GLY A 90 18.91 15.45 21.15
C GLY A 90 18.92 14.35 20.11
N LYS A 91 20.12 13.96 19.69
CA LYS A 91 20.40 12.97 18.65
C LYS A 91 19.70 11.61 18.85
N GLU A 92 19.35 11.26 20.08
CA GLU A 92 18.67 10.00 20.41
C GLU A 92 17.23 9.94 19.89
N ALA A 93 16.52 11.09 19.84
CA ALA A 93 15.20 11.16 19.22
C ALA A 93 15.27 10.93 17.69
N TRP A 94 16.32 11.42 17.05
CA TRP A 94 16.55 11.21 15.61
C TRP A 94 16.88 9.76 15.28
N GLY A 95 17.59 9.05 16.15
CA GLY A 95 17.92 7.64 15.95
C GLY A 95 16.72 6.71 15.93
N ILE A 96 15.64 7.06 16.64
CA ILE A 96 14.37 6.29 16.62
C ILE A 96 13.65 6.47 15.28
N TRP A 97 13.65 7.67 14.72
CA TRP A 97 13.04 7.96 13.41
C TRP A 97 13.81 7.29 12.28
N ASP A 98 15.14 7.34 12.32
CA ASP A 98 16.01 6.77 11.28
C ASP A 98 15.84 5.25 11.17
N SER A 99 15.71 4.54 12.30
CA SER A 99 15.46 3.10 12.30
C SER A 99 14.06 2.75 11.74
N THR A 100 13.05 3.54 12.05
CA THR A 100 11.67 3.30 11.60
C THR A 100 11.52 3.42 10.08
N GLU A 101 12.18 4.39 9.44
CA GLU A 101 12.15 4.54 7.98
C GLU A 101 12.84 3.37 7.28
N ILE A 102 13.99 2.94 7.80
CA ILE A 102 14.72 1.78 7.26
C ILE A 102 13.89 0.50 7.42
N ASP A 103 13.27 0.32 8.58
CA ASP A 103 12.42 -0.84 8.85
C ASP A 103 11.19 -0.84 7.94
N MET A 104 10.54 0.31 7.72
CA MET A 104 9.44 0.47 6.77
C MET A 104 9.86 0.06 5.35
N MET A 105 11.00 0.52 4.90
CA MET A 105 11.50 0.16 3.57
C MET A 105 11.77 -1.34 3.46
N ARG A 106 12.44 -1.91 4.47
CA ARG A 106 12.85 -3.31 4.45
C ARG A 106 11.70 -4.28 4.63
N GLU A 107 10.80 -4.01 5.56
CA GLU A 107 9.76 -4.94 5.99
C GLU A 107 8.44 -4.78 5.23
N LEU A 108 8.16 -3.55 4.79
CA LEU A 108 6.90 -3.21 4.14
C LEU A 108 7.06 -2.97 2.63
N ILE A 109 7.93 -2.02 2.25
CA ILE A 109 7.97 -1.55 0.86
C ILE A 109 8.65 -2.57 -0.07
N TYR A 110 9.85 -3.06 0.27
CA TYR A 110 10.58 -3.99 -0.60
C TYR A 110 9.84 -5.29 -0.90
N PRO A 111 9.18 -5.96 0.06
CA PRO A 111 8.42 -7.18 -0.23
C PRO A 111 7.21 -6.98 -1.16
N ARG A 112 6.71 -5.75 -1.25
CA ARG A 112 5.51 -5.35 -2.00
C ARG A 112 5.79 -4.24 -3.02
N MET A 113 7.01 -4.18 -3.53
CA MET A 113 7.46 -3.09 -4.43
C MET A 113 6.57 -2.94 -5.66
N GLU A 114 6.09 -4.05 -6.26
CA GLU A 114 5.23 -4.01 -7.44
C GLU A 114 3.87 -3.39 -7.13
N GLU A 115 3.25 -3.76 -6.00
CA GLU A 115 1.96 -3.24 -5.56
C GLU A 115 2.04 -1.74 -5.22
N TYR A 116 3.08 -1.30 -4.51
CA TYR A 116 3.29 0.13 -4.23
C TYR A 116 3.60 0.93 -5.49
N ALA A 117 4.39 0.38 -6.40
CA ALA A 117 4.64 1.02 -7.69
C ALA A 117 3.35 1.17 -8.52
N MET A 118 2.42 0.21 -8.43
CA MET A 118 1.11 0.31 -9.06
C MET A 118 0.25 1.41 -8.41
N LEU A 119 0.20 1.46 -7.07
CA LEU A 119 -0.54 2.48 -6.33
C LEU A 119 -0.05 3.90 -6.63
N ILE A 120 1.27 4.11 -6.64
CA ILE A 120 1.86 5.44 -6.78
C ILE A 120 1.86 5.90 -8.25
N ASN A 121 2.20 5.02 -9.19
CA ASN A 121 2.50 5.42 -10.56
C ASN A 121 1.45 4.98 -11.60
N ARG A 122 0.56 4.05 -11.26
CA ARG A 122 -0.32 3.37 -12.23
C ARG A 122 -1.80 3.40 -11.87
N ALA A 123 -2.19 4.03 -10.77
CA ALA A 123 -3.56 4.04 -10.25
C ALA A 123 -4.48 5.09 -10.88
N ARG A 124 -3.97 5.95 -11.77
CA ARG A 124 -4.77 7.01 -12.39
C ARG A 124 -6.06 6.48 -13.03
N GLY A 125 -7.19 7.12 -12.71
CA GLY A 125 -8.52 6.72 -13.13
C GLY A 125 -9.15 5.60 -12.30
N SER A 126 -8.48 5.12 -11.25
CA SER A 126 -9.03 4.23 -10.23
C SER A 126 -9.39 5.01 -8.97
N ARG A 127 -10.04 4.36 -8.01
CA ARG A 127 -10.28 4.94 -6.68
C ARG A 127 -9.02 5.22 -5.86
N TYR A 128 -7.87 4.73 -6.30
CA TYR A 128 -6.56 4.95 -5.68
C TYR A 128 -5.73 6.04 -6.37
N GLU A 129 -6.34 6.81 -7.27
CA GLU A 129 -5.65 7.85 -8.06
C GLU A 129 -4.86 8.82 -7.19
N ASN A 130 -5.42 9.20 -6.03
CA ASN A 130 -4.82 10.14 -5.08
C ASN A 130 -4.19 9.45 -3.87
N PHE A 131 -3.90 8.15 -3.97
CA PHE A 131 -3.43 7.35 -2.82
C PHE A 131 -2.29 8.01 -2.04
N LEU A 132 -1.30 8.59 -2.73
CA LEU A 132 -0.15 9.20 -2.06
C LEU A 132 -0.53 10.48 -1.32
N ASP A 133 -1.36 11.31 -1.93
CA ASP A 133 -1.82 12.57 -1.33
C ASP A 133 -2.71 12.29 -0.12
N ASP A 134 -3.66 11.36 -0.26
CA ASP A 134 -4.55 10.90 0.83
C ASP A 134 -3.73 10.32 1.99
N PHE A 135 -2.72 9.49 1.67
CA PHE A 135 -1.83 8.90 2.66
C PHE A 135 -1.03 9.97 3.42
N VAL A 136 -0.44 10.93 2.72
CA VAL A 136 0.32 12.03 3.36
C VAL A 136 -0.60 12.87 4.23
N GLU A 137 -1.80 13.21 3.76
CA GLU A 137 -2.78 13.98 4.54
C GLU A 137 -3.19 13.25 5.82
N ASP A 138 -3.45 11.95 5.74
CA ASP A 138 -3.81 11.14 6.91
C ASP A 138 -2.66 11.04 7.92
N GLN A 139 -1.41 10.87 7.44
CA GLN A 139 -0.23 10.90 8.31
C GLN A 139 -0.05 12.25 9.00
N MET A 140 -0.22 13.36 8.27
CA MET A 140 -0.13 14.70 8.84
C MET A 140 -1.20 14.92 9.92
N LYS A 141 -2.45 14.54 9.69
CA LYS A 141 -3.53 14.63 10.68
C LYS A 141 -3.22 13.84 11.95
N MET A 142 -2.59 12.68 11.82
CA MET A 142 -2.21 11.83 12.95
C MET A 142 -1.05 12.44 13.75
N MET A 143 -0.10 13.08 13.09
CA MET A 143 1.10 13.64 13.72
C MET A 143 0.88 15.03 14.33
N MET A 144 0.03 15.87 13.75
CA MET A 144 -0.16 17.28 14.17
C MET A 144 -0.52 17.46 15.65
N PRO A 145 -1.43 16.68 16.26
CA PRO A 145 -1.76 16.84 17.68
C PRO A 145 -0.55 16.66 18.61
N GLN A 146 0.41 15.81 18.22
CA GLN A 146 1.62 15.57 19.00
C GLN A 146 2.58 16.76 19.00
N PHE A 147 2.51 17.61 17.97
CA PHE A 147 3.33 18.84 17.89
C PHE A 147 2.66 20.02 18.63
N GLU A 148 1.33 20.11 18.62
CA GLU A 148 0.59 21.19 19.30
C GLU A 148 0.73 21.10 20.82
N ASP A 149 0.68 19.91 21.40
CA ASP A 149 0.87 19.68 22.84
C ASP A 149 2.26 20.13 23.34
N ARG A 150 3.29 20.11 22.48
CA ARG A 150 4.64 20.54 22.84
C ARG A 150 4.81 22.06 22.91
N HIS A 151 4.02 22.82 22.15
CA HIS A 151 4.09 24.29 22.13
C HIS A 151 3.27 24.95 23.25
N GLN A 152 2.38 24.21 23.93
CA GLN A 152 1.62 24.73 25.07
C GLN A 152 2.32 24.50 26.43
N SER A 153 3.46 23.83 26.45
CA SER A 153 4.20 23.46 27.68
C SER A 153 5.50 24.27 27.89
N VAL A 154 5.65 25.43 27.23
CA VAL A 154 6.79 26.36 27.40
C VAL A 154 6.33 27.67 28.00
#